data_fe45e902ef155df917cb3e9bc8ce87a2
#
_entry.id   fe45e902ef155df917cb3e9bc8ce87a2
#
_cell.length_a   1.000
_cell.length_b   1.000
_cell.length_c   1.000
_cell.angle_alpha   90.00
_cell.angle_beta   90.00
_cell.angle_gamma   90.00
#
_symmetry.space_group_name_H-M   'P 1'
#
loop_
_entity.id
_entity.type
_entity.pdbx_description
1 polymer ?
#
loop_
_entity_poly.entity_id
_entity_poly.type
_entity_poly.pdbx_seq_one_letter_code
_entity_poly.pdbx_strand_id
1 'polypeptide(L)'
;MSEKVTASILIIGNEILSGRTQDVNISHIAKTLGDWGIVVEHCRVIPDVEQIIIDTVNEVRSEYDYVFTTGGIGPTHDDITAECIAKAFSVGLEQNEEIASRIKKRPAPDDVMKSRLRMARVPVGSNLIDNPTGGPQGFSLENVFVMAGIPSVMQAMLSSLDGKLKTGKVVRSHSVKLYLGESQIAEALSQ
;
A
#
# COMPACT_ATOMS: atom_id res chain seq x y z
N MET A 1 0.60 2.32 -29.47
CA MET A 1 0.71 3.18 -28.26
C MET A 1 0.92 2.24 -27.10
N SER A 2 1.96 2.44 -26.27
CA SER A 2 2.09 1.61 -25.05
C SER A 2 0.91 1.91 -24.14
N GLU A 3 0.27 0.86 -23.65
CA GLU A 3 -0.86 0.95 -22.74
C GLU A 3 -0.43 1.67 -21.44
N LYS A 4 -1.22 2.65 -21.02
CA LYS A 4 -1.00 3.35 -19.76
C LYS A 4 -1.32 2.37 -18.62
N VAL A 5 -0.41 2.18 -17.69
CA VAL A 5 -0.63 1.37 -16.47
C VAL A 5 -0.94 2.32 -15.33
N THR A 6 -2.05 2.08 -14.64
CA THR A 6 -2.60 2.97 -13.62
C THR A 6 -2.58 2.35 -12.22
N ALA A 7 -2.53 3.19 -11.21
CA ALA A 7 -2.59 2.75 -9.82
C ALA A 7 -3.43 3.68 -8.94
N SER A 8 -4.04 3.09 -7.91
CA SER A 8 -4.64 3.77 -6.76
C SER A 8 -3.83 3.52 -5.50
N ILE A 9 -3.73 4.52 -4.63
CA ILE A 9 -3.13 4.40 -3.29
C ILE A 9 -4.22 4.56 -2.24
N LEU A 10 -4.30 3.62 -1.30
CA LEU A 10 -5.18 3.69 -0.14
C LEU A 10 -4.36 3.72 1.15
N ILE A 11 -4.52 4.78 1.92
CA ILE A 11 -3.97 4.85 3.28
C ILE A 11 -5.10 4.51 4.25
N ILE A 12 -4.89 3.48 5.06
CA ILE A 12 -5.85 3.02 6.05
C ILE A 12 -5.30 3.36 7.43
N GLY A 13 -5.95 4.28 8.14
CA GLY A 13 -5.49 4.68 9.47
C GLY A 13 -6.17 5.93 10.02
N ASN A 14 -6.79 5.78 11.17
CA ASN A 14 -7.42 6.88 11.91
C ASN A 14 -6.40 7.92 12.41
N GLU A 15 -5.13 7.54 12.61
CA GLU A 15 -4.05 8.43 13.03
C GLU A 15 -3.69 9.46 11.96
N ILE A 16 -3.84 9.09 10.69
CA ILE A 16 -3.62 10.01 9.56
C ILE A 16 -4.79 10.99 9.46
N LEU A 17 -6.02 10.48 9.50
CA LEU A 17 -7.23 11.31 9.43
C LEU A 17 -7.33 12.30 10.59
N SER A 18 -6.88 11.89 11.78
CA SER A 18 -6.88 12.77 12.96
C SER A 18 -5.71 13.77 13.00
N GLY A 19 -4.79 13.70 12.05
CA GLY A 19 -3.60 14.54 12.03
C GLY A 19 -2.55 14.22 13.09
N ARG A 20 -2.72 13.14 13.87
CA ARG A 20 -1.71 12.68 14.84
C ARG A 20 -0.41 12.22 14.17
N THR A 21 -0.52 11.70 12.98
CA THR A 21 0.62 11.24 12.17
C THR A 21 0.52 11.89 10.80
N GLN A 22 1.63 12.45 10.33
CA GLN A 22 1.74 12.93 8.96
C GLN A 22 2.08 11.74 8.04
N ASP A 23 1.29 11.56 6.98
CA ASP A 23 1.59 10.55 5.97
C ASP A 23 2.83 10.96 5.14
N VAL A 24 3.70 9.99 4.94
CA VAL A 24 4.88 10.09 4.05
C VAL A 24 4.91 8.96 3.02
N ASN A 25 4.00 7.99 3.14
CA ASN A 25 3.95 6.82 2.29
C ASN A 25 3.44 7.15 0.88
N ILE A 26 2.41 8.01 0.78
CA ILE A 26 1.84 8.44 -0.51
C ILE A 26 2.93 8.96 -1.44
N SER A 27 3.73 9.92 -0.96
CA SER A 27 4.78 10.55 -1.76
C SER A 27 5.83 9.53 -2.23
N HIS A 28 6.22 8.61 -1.35
CA HIS A 28 7.22 7.58 -1.68
C HIS A 28 6.66 6.57 -2.70
N ILE A 29 5.45 6.06 -2.47
CA ILE A 29 4.79 5.10 -3.39
C ILE A 29 4.60 5.75 -4.76
N ALA A 30 4.04 6.95 -4.83
CA ALA A 30 3.77 7.64 -6.08
C ALA A 30 5.06 7.89 -6.90
N LYS A 31 6.14 8.29 -6.24
CA LYS A 31 7.44 8.47 -6.89
C LYS A 31 8.00 7.15 -7.42
N THR A 32 8.02 6.12 -6.58
CA THR A 32 8.55 4.79 -6.96
C THR A 32 7.77 4.19 -8.13
N LEU A 33 6.44 4.24 -8.08
CA LEU A 33 5.59 3.75 -9.17
C LEU A 33 5.80 4.56 -10.46
N GLY A 34 5.94 5.88 -10.36
CA GLY A 34 6.26 6.74 -11.49
C GLY A 34 7.61 6.38 -12.14
N ASP A 35 8.63 6.09 -11.35
CA ASP A 35 9.94 5.61 -11.82
C ASP A 35 9.81 4.24 -12.52
N TRP A 36 8.83 3.42 -12.17
CA TRP A 36 8.50 2.15 -12.85
C TRP A 36 7.55 2.33 -14.05
N GLY A 37 7.09 3.54 -14.33
CA GLY A 37 6.16 3.82 -15.43
C GLY A 37 4.70 3.47 -15.09
N ILE A 38 4.34 3.38 -13.81
CA ILE A 38 2.99 3.19 -13.32
C ILE A 38 2.47 4.56 -12.84
N VAL A 39 1.34 5.00 -13.39
CA VAL A 39 0.77 6.33 -13.11
C VAL A 39 -0.22 6.23 -11.94
N VAL A 40 0.08 6.90 -10.84
CA VAL A 40 -0.87 7.04 -9.74
C VAL A 40 -1.92 8.08 -10.13
N GLU A 41 -3.17 7.65 -10.30
CA GLU A 41 -4.30 8.52 -10.68
C GLU A 41 -5.26 8.81 -9.53
N HIS A 42 -5.21 7.98 -8.51
CA HIS A 42 -6.11 8.09 -7.37
C HIS A 42 -5.35 7.88 -6.05
N CYS A 43 -5.74 8.64 -5.05
CA CYS A 43 -5.26 8.46 -3.68
C CYS A 43 -6.38 8.79 -2.70
N ARG A 44 -6.58 7.92 -1.73
CA ARG A 44 -7.59 8.11 -0.68
C ARG A 44 -7.04 7.72 0.68
N VAL A 45 -7.35 8.54 1.71
CA VAL A 45 -7.12 8.20 3.11
C VAL A 45 -8.47 7.81 3.70
N ILE A 46 -8.55 6.63 4.31
CA ILE A 46 -9.79 6.08 4.85
C ILE A 46 -9.60 5.61 6.32
N PRO A 47 -10.67 5.63 7.11
CA PRO A 47 -10.62 5.14 8.49
C PRO A 47 -10.53 3.62 8.57
N ASP A 48 -10.10 3.12 9.73
CA ASP A 48 -10.12 1.70 10.10
C ASP A 48 -11.56 1.24 10.40
N VAL A 49 -12.43 1.28 9.38
CA VAL A 49 -13.83 0.88 9.44
C VAL A 49 -14.09 -0.17 8.36
N GLU A 50 -14.51 -1.36 8.78
CA GLU A 50 -14.64 -2.54 7.94
C GLU A 50 -15.38 -2.25 6.62
N GLN A 51 -16.59 -1.72 6.69
CA GLN A 51 -17.41 -1.51 5.50
C GLN A 51 -16.78 -0.48 4.55
N ILE A 52 -16.15 0.58 5.09
CA ILE A 52 -15.49 1.61 4.28
C ILE A 52 -14.29 1.01 3.54
N ILE A 53 -13.50 0.16 4.21
CA ILE A 53 -12.36 -0.51 3.58
C ILE A 53 -12.84 -1.43 2.46
N ILE A 54 -13.83 -2.28 2.72
CA ILE A 54 -14.39 -3.23 1.75
C ILE A 54 -14.92 -2.50 0.51
N ASP A 55 -15.76 -1.49 0.70
CA ASP A 55 -16.40 -0.76 -0.39
C ASP A 55 -15.35 -0.01 -1.22
N THR A 56 -14.40 0.67 -0.55
CA THR A 56 -13.34 1.40 -1.24
C THR A 56 -12.43 0.47 -2.04
N VAL A 57 -12.03 -0.66 -1.46
CA VAL A 57 -11.20 -1.65 -2.17
C VAL A 57 -11.94 -2.19 -3.40
N ASN A 58 -13.22 -2.55 -3.27
CA ASN A 58 -14.02 -3.04 -4.40
C ASN A 58 -14.19 -2.00 -5.51
N GLU A 59 -14.37 -0.73 -5.16
CA GLU A 59 -14.42 0.38 -6.09
C GLU A 59 -13.11 0.48 -6.87
N VAL A 60 -12.00 0.71 -6.17
CA VAL A 60 -10.73 1.05 -6.84
C VAL A 60 -10.05 -0.14 -7.53
N ARG A 61 -10.24 -1.39 -7.05
CA ARG A 61 -9.66 -2.56 -7.72
C ARG A 61 -10.31 -2.87 -9.06
N SER A 62 -11.53 -2.38 -9.30
CA SER A 62 -12.21 -2.52 -10.57
C SER A 62 -11.83 -1.44 -11.59
N GLU A 63 -11.28 -0.30 -11.13
CA GLU A 63 -11.00 0.87 -11.95
C GLU A 63 -9.52 1.00 -12.34
N TYR A 64 -8.60 0.52 -11.49
CA TYR A 64 -7.16 0.68 -11.68
C TYR A 64 -6.45 -0.66 -11.87
N ASP A 65 -5.37 -0.66 -12.66
CA ASP A 65 -4.54 -1.85 -12.86
C ASP A 65 -3.94 -2.36 -11.55
N TYR A 66 -3.62 -1.44 -10.62
CA TYR A 66 -3.04 -1.76 -9.31
C TYR A 66 -3.65 -0.93 -8.19
N VAL A 67 -3.79 -1.54 -7.02
CA VAL A 67 -4.16 -0.87 -5.77
C VAL A 67 -3.08 -1.15 -4.73
N PHE A 68 -2.46 -0.11 -4.21
CA PHE A 68 -1.48 -0.20 -3.13
C PHE A 68 -2.08 0.32 -1.84
N THR A 69 -2.19 -0.54 -0.82
CA THR A 69 -2.69 -0.12 0.49
C THR A 69 -1.57 -0.11 1.53
N THR A 70 -1.62 0.82 2.48
CA THR A 70 -0.75 0.82 3.65
C THR A 70 -1.55 1.02 4.92
N GLY A 71 -1.16 0.31 5.98
CA GLY A 71 -1.79 0.38 7.29
C GLY A 71 -2.71 -0.81 7.61
N GLY A 72 -3.03 -0.96 8.88
CA GLY A 72 -4.00 -1.93 9.40
C GLY A 72 -3.59 -3.41 9.28
N ILE A 73 -2.28 -3.73 9.21
CA ILE A 73 -1.77 -5.12 9.20
C ILE A 73 -0.84 -5.42 10.38
N GLY A 74 -0.94 -4.67 11.44
CA GLY A 74 -0.19 -4.87 12.68
C GLY A 74 -0.83 -5.91 13.61
N PRO A 75 -0.36 -5.98 14.88
CA PRO A 75 -0.80 -6.97 15.85
C PRO A 75 -2.00 -6.52 16.70
N THR A 76 -2.49 -5.30 16.54
CA THR A 76 -3.50 -4.70 17.40
C THR A 76 -4.94 -5.01 16.97
N HIS A 77 -5.92 -4.65 17.75
CA HIS A 77 -7.32 -5.02 17.48
C HIS A 77 -7.96 -4.20 16.34
N ASP A 78 -7.41 -3.04 16.06
CA ASP A 78 -7.78 -2.14 14.99
C ASP A 78 -7.07 -2.44 13.65
N ASP A 79 -6.08 -3.35 13.66
CA ASP A 79 -5.47 -3.88 12.44
C ASP A 79 -6.40 -4.91 11.78
N ILE A 80 -7.34 -4.42 10.96
CA ILE A 80 -8.40 -5.21 10.32
C ILE A 80 -8.27 -5.32 8.81
N THR A 81 -7.21 -4.77 8.23
CA THR A 81 -7.07 -4.69 6.75
C THR A 81 -7.08 -6.09 6.11
N ALA A 82 -6.39 -7.08 6.67
CA ALA A 82 -6.37 -8.43 6.11
C ALA A 82 -7.76 -9.08 6.06
N GLU A 83 -8.56 -8.93 7.14
CA GLU A 83 -9.95 -9.38 7.22
C GLU A 83 -10.84 -8.66 6.18
N CYS A 84 -10.66 -7.36 6.02
CA CYS A 84 -11.43 -6.55 5.06
C CYS A 84 -11.11 -6.93 3.61
N ILE A 85 -9.84 -7.16 3.29
CA ILE A 85 -9.44 -7.64 1.96
C ILE A 85 -10.03 -9.03 1.69
N ALA A 86 -9.96 -9.97 2.64
CA ALA A 86 -10.57 -11.29 2.49
C ALA A 86 -12.08 -11.19 2.19
N LYS A 87 -12.80 -10.32 2.89
CA LYS A 87 -14.23 -10.06 2.66
C LYS A 87 -14.50 -9.41 1.30
N ALA A 88 -13.70 -8.41 0.90
CA ALA A 88 -13.83 -7.74 -0.39
C ALA A 88 -13.69 -8.72 -1.57
N PHE A 89 -12.86 -9.74 -1.41
CA PHE A 89 -12.66 -10.79 -2.42
C PHE A 89 -13.52 -12.04 -2.19
N SER A 90 -14.37 -12.05 -1.15
CA SER A 90 -15.21 -13.19 -0.79
C SER A 90 -14.42 -14.49 -0.54
N VAL A 91 -13.23 -14.38 0.03
CA VAL A 91 -12.36 -15.50 0.40
C VAL A 91 -12.21 -15.62 1.93
N GLY A 92 -11.75 -16.77 2.40
CA GLY A 92 -11.42 -16.96 3.81
C GLY A 92 -10.09 -16.34 4.20
N LEU A 93 -9.81 -16.31 5.51
CA LEU A 93 -8.47 -16.05 6.05
C LEU A 93 -7.79 -17.36 6.43
N GLU A 94 -6.50 -17.44 6.18
CA GLU A 94 -5.68 -18.56 6.65
C GLU A 94 -4.44 -18.04 7.39
N GLN A 95 -3.87 -18.88 8.25
CA GLN A 95 -2.58 -18.59 8.86
C GLN A 95 -1.47 -19.00 7.90
N ASN A 96 -0.67 -18.03 7.48
CA ASN A 96 0.50 -18.31 6.66
C ASN A 96 1.69 -18.74 7.52
N GLU A 97 2.18 -19.95 7.31
CA GLU A 97 3.23 -20.55 8.13
C GLU A 97 4.61 -19.88 7.92
N GLU A 98 4.88 -19.29 6.76
CA GLU A 98 6.12 -18.55 6.53
C GLU A 98 6.16 -17.30 7.41
N ILE A 99 5.08 -16.50 7.44
CA ILE A 99 4.97 -15.32 8.31
C ILE A 99 5.01 -15.75 9.77
N ALA A 100 4.25 -16.77 10.15
CA ALA A 100 4.22 -17.30 11.52
C ALA A 100 5.61 -17.74 11.99
N SER A 101 6.37 -18.42 11.12
CA SER A 101 7.76 -18.83 11.41
C SER A 101 8.68 -17.64 11.62
N ARG A 102 8.57 -16.58 10.80
CA ARG A 102 9.35 -15.34 10.99
C ARG A 102 9.03 -14.68 12.33
N ILE A 103 7.75 -14.60 12.70
CA ILE A 103 7.31 -14.02 13.98
C ILE A 103 7.86 -14.83 15.16
N LYS A 104 7.78 -16.15 15.11
CA LYS A 104 8.24 -17.07 16.19
C LYS A 104 9.77 -17.01 16.42
N LYS A 105 10.56 -16.52 15.44
CA LYS A 105 12.01 -16.32 15.63
C LYS A 105 12.34 -15.26 16.68
N ARG A 106 11.39 -14.42 17.07
CA ARG A 106 11.54 -13.39 18.10
C ARG A 106 10.70 -13.77 19.31
N PRO A 107 11.24 -14.52 20.30
CA PRO A 107 10.50 -14.97 21.48
C PRO A 107 9.79 -13.81 22.20
N ALA A 108 8.62 -14.11 22.74
CA ALA A 108 7.81 -13.18 23.52
C ALA A 108 6.92 -13.97 24.48
N PRO A 109 6.35 -13.36 25.54
CA PRO A 109 5.30 -13.95 26.35
C PRO A 109 4.11 -14.43 25.48
N ASP A 110 3.37 -15.44 25.97
CA ASP A 110 2.33 -16.12 25.18
C ASP A 110 1.23 -15.17 24.68
N ASP A 111 0.81 -14.23 25.50
CA ASP A 111 -0.19 -13.21 25.14
C ASP A 111 0.30 -12.27 24.04
N VAL A 112 1.56 -11.85 24.13
CA VAL A 112 2.22 -11.03 23.10
C VAL A 112 2.42 -11.83 21.82
N MET A 113 2.84 -13.09 21.93
CA MET A 113 2.99 -13.98 20.78
C MET A 113 1.66 -14.21 20.07
N LYS A 114 0.58 -14.45 20.82
CA LYS A 114 -0.77 -14.59 20.27
C LYS A 114 -1.20 -13.34 19.48
N SER A 115 -0.94 -12.15 20.02
CA SER A 115 -1.21 -10.89 19.30
C SER A 115 -0.37 -10.76 18.05
N ARG A 116 0.94 -11.06 18.12
CA ARG A 116 1.84 -11.00 16.95
C ARG A 116 1.43 -11.98 15.85
N LEU A 117 0.94 -13.18 16.19
CA LEU A 117 0.51 -14.20 15.22
C LEU A 117 -0.74 -13.77 14.42
N ARG A 118 -1.47 -12.73 14.86
CA ARG A 118 -2.53 -12.13 14.03
C ARG A 118 -1.97 -11.61 12.69
N MET A 119 -0.74 -11.06 12.70
CA MET A 119 -0.08 -10.59 11.47
C MET A 119 0.25 -11.72 10.47
N ALA A 120 0.14 -12.98 10.89
CA ALA A 120 0.30 -14.13 9.99
C ALA A 120 -1.00 -14.54 9.28
N ARG A 121 -2.11 -13.87 9.57
CA ARG A 121 -3.40 -14.15 8.92
C ARG A 121 -3.49 -13.35 7.62
N VAL A 122 -3.63 -14.06 6.52
CA VAL A 122 -3.73 -13.49 5.17
C VAL A 122 -4.93 -14.08 4.42
N PRO A 123 -5.49 -13.40 3.42
CA PRO A 123 -6.55 -13.96 2.60
C PRO A 123 -6.08 -15.21 1.85
N VAL A 124 -6.95 -16.22 1.76
CA VAL A 124 -6.68 -17.45 1.00
C VAL A 124 -6.37 -17.11 -0.45
N GLY A 125 -5.29 -17.68 -0.98
CA GLY A 125 -4.85 -17.46 -2.36
C GLY A 125 -3.99 -16.22 -2.55
N SER A 126 -3.64 -15.49 -1.48
CA SER A 126 -2.72 -14.35 -1.57
C SER A 126 -1.26 -14.78 -1.77
N ASN A 127 -0.49 -13.93 -2.44
CA ASN A 127 0.96 -14.03 -2.54
C ASN A 127 1.63 -13.16 -1.48
N LEU A 128 2.78 -13.56 -0.95
CA LEU A 128 3.51 -12.74 0.01
C LEU A 128 4.32 -11.64 -0.68
N ILE A 129 4.31 -10.46 -0.09
CA ILE A 129 5.22 -9.35 -0.40
C ILE A 129 6.37 -9.44 0.60
N ASP A 130 7.59 -9.63 0.11
CA ASP A 130 8.74 -9.79 0.99
C ASP A 130 8.99 -8.53 1.84
N ASN A 131 9.48 -8.78 3.05
CA ASN A 131 9.90 -7.74 3.97
C ASN A 131 11.39 -7.92 4.32
N PRO A 132 12.29 -7.27 3.56
CA PRO A 132 13.74 -7.35 3.78
C PRO A 132 14.19 -6.88 5.17
N THR A 133 13.36 -6.14 5.92
CA THR A 133 13.68 -5.76 7.32
C THR A 133 13.61 -6.93 8.29
N GLY A 134 13.17 -8.10 7.83
CA GLY A 134 13.07 -9.34 8.62
C GLY A 134 11.85 -9.41 9.53
N GLY A 135 10.90 -8.47 9.40
CA GLY A 135 9.58 -8.52 10.05
C GLY A 135 8.56 -9.35 9.24
N PRO A 136 7.29 -9.37 9.66
CA PRO A 136 6.21 -9.99 8.91
C PRO A 136 6.10 -9.40 7.50
N GLN A 137 5.77 -10.26 6.54
CA GLN A 137 5.56 -9.86 5.16
C GLN A 137 4.19 -9.17 5.00
N GLY A 138 4.07 -8.35 3.94
CA GLY A 138 2.79 -7.97 3.36
C GLY A 138 2.23 -9.08 2.47
N PHE A 139 1.15 -8.80 1.79
CA PHE A 139 0.55 -9.74 0.84
C PHE A 139 -0.08 -9.01 -0.35
N SER A 140 -0.31 -9.75 -1.43
CA SER A 140 -1.12 -9.29 -2.55
C SER A 140 -2.17 -10.33 -2.92
N LEU A 141 -3.35 -9.86 -3.30
CA LEU A 141 -4.41 -10.68 -3.85
C LEU A 141 -4.90 -10.01 -5.13
N GLU A 142 -4.83 -10.74 -6.25
CA GLU A 142 -5.03 -10.17 -7.59
C GLU A 142 -4.21 -8.89 -7.79
N ASN A 143 -4.87 -7.74 -8.03
CA ASN A 143 -4.23 -6.45 -8.26
C ASN A 143 -4.12 -5.57 -6.99
N VAL A 144 -4.47 -6.08 -5.81
CA VAL A 144 -4.39 -5.35 -4.54
C VAL A 144 -3.15 -5.77 -3.75
N PHE A 145 -2.30 -4.81 -3.43
CA PHE A 145 -1.02 -4.97 -2.71
C PHE A 145 -1.12 -4.32 -1.34
N VAL A 146 -0.98 -5.11 -0.29
CA VAL A 146 -1.18 -4.69 1.10
C VAL A 146 0.15 -4.67 1.84
N MET A 147 0.54 -3.48 2.29
CA MET A 147 1.82 -3.23 2.94
C MET A 147 1.64 -2.59 4.32
N ALA A 148 2.69 -2.64 5.12
CA ALA A 148 2.70 -2.03 6.45
C ALA A 148 2.54 -0.50 6.40
N GLY A 149 1.97 0.08 7.46
CA GLY A 149 1.88 1.55 7.62
C GLY A 149 3.21 2.20 7.99
N ILE A 150 4.14 1.48 8.64
CA ILE A 150 5.44 1.99 9.06
C ILE A 150 6.30 2.32 7.82
N PRO A 151 6.74 3.58 7.62
CA PRO A 151 7.36 4.01 6.37
C PRO A 151 8.56 3.17 5.93
N SER A 152 9.51 2.90 6.82
CA SER A 152 10.70 2.11 6.47
C SER A 152 10.37 0.67 6.08
N VAL A 153 9.33 0.08 6.67
CA VAL A 153 8.87 -1.27 6.36
C VAL A 153 8.11 -1.27 5.02
N MET A 154 7.22 -0.32 4.82
CA MET A 154 6.49 -0.14 3.56
C MET A 154 7.46 0.04 2.38
N GLN A 155 8.47 0.91 2.53
CA GLN A 155 9.48 1.16 1.50
C GLN A 155 10.25 -0.12 1.13
N ALA A 156 10.64 -0.92 2.13
CA ALA A 156 11.31 -2.19 1.91
C ALA A 156 10.40 -3.20 1.20
N MET A 157 9.13 -3.30 1.60
CA MET A 157 8.12 -4.13 0.94
C MET A 157 7.90 -3.70 -0.52
N LEU A 158 7.70 -2.40 -0.76
CA LEU A 158 7.50 -1.85 -2.10
C LEU A 158 8.72 -2.14 -2.99
N SER A 159 9.93 -1.92 -2.49
CA SER A 159 11.16 -2.20 -3.23
C SER A 159 11.29 -3.68 -3.63
N SER A 160 10.72 -4.60 -2.84
CA SER A 160 10.71 -6.03 -3.15
C SER A 160 9.84 -6.38 -4.36
N LEU A 161 9.00 -5.46 -4.82
CA LEU A 161 8.13 -5.61 -6.00
C LEU A 161 8.79 -5.14 -7.30
N ASP A 162 9.99 -4.56 -7.24
CA ASP A 162 10.69 -4.09 -8.42
C ASP A 162 10.89 -5.20 -9.46
N GLY A 163 10.58 -4.88 -10.71
CA GLY A 163 10.65 -5.82 -11.83
C GLY A 163 9.58 -6.93 -11.82
N LYS A 164 8.65 -6.95 -10.84
CA LYS A 164 7.60 -7.98 -10.73
C LYS A 164 6.23 -7.52 -11.26
N LEU A 165 6.08 -6.23 -11.53
CA LEU A 165 4.82 -5.64 -11.97
C LEU A 165 4.85 -5.35 -13.48
N LYS A 166 3.69 -5.40 -14.14
CA LYS A 166 3.54 -4.85 -15.49
C LYS A 166 3.75 -3.34 -15.39
N THR A 167 4.59 -2.80 -16.25
CA THR A 167 4.95 -1.39 -16.27
C THR A 167 4.52 -0.74 -17.60
N GLY A 168 4.24 0.54 -17.55
CA GLY A 168 3.96 1.37 -18.72
C GLY A 168 5.17 2.19 -19.15
N LYS A 169 4.93 3.28 -19.84
CA LYS A 169 5.97 4.22 -20.27
C LYS A 169 6.33 5.15 -19.11
N VAL A 170 7.61 5.22 -18.78
CA VAL A 170 8.11 6.18 -17.78
C VAL A 170 7.95 7.60 -18.32
N VAL A 171 7.24 8.44 -17.57
CA VAL A 171 7.11 9.88 -17.85
C VAL A 171 8.18 10.61 -17.03
N ARG A 172 9.09 11.28 -17.72
CA ARG A 172 10.12 12.10 -17.06
C ARG A 172 9.63 13.54 -16.97
N SER A 173 9.65 14.11 -15.77
CA SER A 173 9.41 15.53 -15.54
C SER A 173 10.73 16.28 -15.37
N HIS A 174 10.79 17.49 -15.93
CA HIS A 174 11.88 18.42 -15.74
C HIS A 174 11.33 19.69 -15.11
N SER A 175 11.96 20.14 -14.03
CA SER A 175 11.58 21.40 -13.37
C SER A 175 12.57 22.50 -13.73
N VAL A 176 12.06 23.65 -14.12
CA VAL A 176 12.85 24.87 -14.33
C VAL A 176 12.44 25.88 -13.27
N LYS A 177 13.39 26.32 -12.46
CA LYS A 177 13.14 27.35 -11.46
C LYS A 177 13.21 28.74 -12.12
N LEU A 178 12.10 29.46 -12.06
CA LEU A 178 12.02 30.86 -12.50
C LEU A 178 11.90 31.77 -11.29
N TYR A 179 12.51 32.97 -11.40
CA TYR A 179 12.42 34.02 -10.38
C TYR A 179 11.36 35.08 -10.77
N LEU A 180 10.29 34.65 -11.41
CA LEU A 180 9.17 35.46 -11.86
C LEU A 180 7.89 35.02 -11.12
N GLY A 181 6.95 35.95 -10.93
CA GLY A 181 5.63 35.61 -10.43
C GLY A 181 4.88 34.74 -11.45
N GLU A 182 4.07 33.78 -10.97
CA GLU A 182 3.33 32.86 -11.82
C GLU A 182 2.46 33.57 -12.86
N SER A 183 1.81 34.68 -12.49
CA SER A 183 1.03 35.49 -13.41
C SER A 183 1.82 36.11 -14.57
N GLN A 184 3.13 36.26 -14.43
CA GLN A 184 3.99 36.80 -15.49
C GLN A 184 4.36 35.79 -16.58
N ILE A 185 4.17 34.51 -16.29
CA ILE A 185 4.49 33.42 -17.21
C ILE A 185 3.25 32.62 -17.66
N ALA A 186 2.09 32.91 -17.07
CA ALA A 186 0.84 32.15 -17.31
C ALA A 186 0.46 32.11 -18.80
N GLU A 187 0.58 33.22 -19.52
CA GLU A 187 0.28 33.31 -20.96
C GLU A 187 1.23 32.42 -21.79
N ALA A 188 2.52 32.42 -21.46
CA ALA A 188 3.52 31.61 -22.19
C ALA A 188 3.35 30.10 -21.90
N LEU A 189 2.79 29.72 -20.76
CA LEU A 189 2.55 28.32 -20.39
C LEU A 189 1.22 27.78 -20.94
N SER A 190 0.33 28.64 -21.43
CA SER A 190 -0.97 28.25 -22.00
C SER A 190 -0.94 27.91 -23.50
N GLN A 191 0.20 28.09 -24.17
CA GLN A 191 0.44 27.71 -25.56
C GLN A 191 1.05 26.32 -25.68
#